data_35e5be3df6ad6dcd3846f7b3f8d5a990
#
_entry.id   35e5be3df6ad6dcd3846f7b3f8d5a990
#
_cell.length_a   1.000
_cell.length_b   1.000
_cell.length_c   1.000
_cell.angle_alpha   90.00
_cell.angle_beta   90.00
_cell.angle_gamma   90.00
#
_symmetry.space_group_name_H-M   'P 1'
#
loop_
_entity.id
_entity.type
_entity.pdbx_description
1 polymer ?
#
loop_
_entity_poly.entity_id
_entity_poly.type
_entity_poly.pdbx_seq_one_letter_code
_entity_poly.pdbx_strand_id
1 'polypeptide(L)'
;LYVILDKFALRGQIQFYIKGRFLMENTKKIDWYTLAFMAFSTVWGFGNVLNGFVYFNGVQVIFSWVLMFALYFVPYALMVGELGSAFKQSGGGVSSWIHETIGPKCAYYAGWTYWACHVTYIASKGSGGLKALSWMVFQNGSTYDTFPTIAVQMATLAVFLFFCWVASRGLNPLKKLATIAGSSMFVMSILFILMMFAAPVINPNGGFVSADYSVKGLIPQFNVNYFTSLSILVFAVGGCEKISPYVNKVKDPSKGFPKGMIMLAVMVMVCAILGSIAMGMM
;
A
#
# COMPACT_ATOMS: atom_id res chain seq x y z
N LEU A 1 -10.88 -49.98 -24.96
CA LEU A 1 -11.13 -49.39 -23.63
C LEU A 1 -10.22 -48.21 -23.39
N TYR A 2 -8.89 -48.28 -23.64
CA TYR A 2 -7.92 -47.19 -23.45
C TYR A 2 -8.26 -45.93 -24.27
N VAL A 3 -8.65 -46.03 -25.51
CA VAL A 3 -9.04 -44.93 -26.38
C VAL A 3 -10.31 -44.20 -25.91
N ILE A 4 -11.22 -44.95 -25.25
CA ILE A 4 -12.46 -44.38 -24.70
C ILE A 4 -12.17 -43.63 -23.41
N LEU A 5 -11.27 -44.14 -22.55
CA LEU A 5 -10.85 -43.47 -21.30
C LEU A 5 -10.05 -42.18 -21.60
N ASP A 6 -9.21 -42.18 -22.63
CA ASP A 6 -8.43 -41.01 -23.06
C ASP A 6 -9.34 -39.88 -23.60
N LYS A 7 -10.39 -40.27 -24.37
CA LYS A 7 -11.40 -39.27 -24.83
C LYS A 7 -12.26 -38.73 -23.69
N PHE A 8 -12.54 -39.50 -22.64
CA PHE A 8 -13.25 -39.01 -21.45
C PHE A 8 -12.35 -38.07 -20.61
N ALA A 9 -11.08 -38.43 -20.43
CA ALA A 9 -10.11 -37.58 -19.73
C ALA A 9 -9.89 -36.24 -20.46
N LEU A 10 -9.72 -36.27 -21.80
CA LEU A 10 -9.60 -35.06 -22.63
C LEU A 10 -10.88 -34.20 -22.58
N ARG A 11 -12.07 -34.79 -22.62
CA ARG A 11 -13.34 -34.07 -22.46
C ARG A 11 -13.46 -33.42 -21.10
N GLY A 12 -13.08 -34.13 -20.04
CA GLY A 12 -13.08 -33.60 -18.67
C GLY A 12 -12.10 -32.41 -18.51
N GLN A 13 -10.89 -32.54 -19.07
CA GLN A 13 -9.90 -31.45 -19.08
C GLN A 13 -10.35 -30.25 -19.90
N ILE A 14 -10.93 -30.47 -21.08
CA ILE A 14 -11.47 -29.40 -21.94
C ILE A 14 -12.65 -28.72 -21.24
N GLN A 15 -13.55 -29.47 -20.62
CA GLN A 15 -14.71 -28.93 -19.90
C GLN A 15 -14.29 -28.16 -18.64
N PHE A 16 -13.26 -28.63 -17.94
CA PHE A 16 -12.66 -27.93 -16.81
C PHE A 16 -11.94 -26.64 -17.26
N TYR A 17 -11.23 -26.69 -18.38
CA TYR A 17 -10.56 -25.54 -18.98
C TYR A 17 -11.56 -24.49 -19.49
N ILE A 18 -12.64 -24.92 -20.18
CA ILE A 18 -13.71 -24.03 -20.64
C ILE A 18 -14.48 -23.44 -19.47
N LYS A 19 -14.81 -24.25 -18.46
CA LYS A 19 -15.48 -23.77 -17.23
C LYS A 19 -14.58 -22.83 -16.41
N GLY A 20 -13.29 -23.12 -16.32
CA GLY A 20 -12.30 -22.24 -15.73
C GLY A 20 -12.17 -20.91 -16.50
N ARG A 21 -12.16 -20.96 -17.83
CA ARG A 21 -12.12 -19.77 -18.69
C ARG A 21 -13.40 -18.94 -18.59
N PHE A 22 -14.57 -19.60 -18.56
CA PHE A 22 -15.88 -18.94 -18.38
C PHE A 22 -16.04 -18.31 -16.99
N LEU A 23 -15.51 -18.97 -15.93
CA LEU A 23 -15.47 -18.43 -14.58
C LEU A 23 -14.48 -17.25 -14.46
N MET A 24 -13.39 -17.27 -15.24
CA MET A 24 -12.44 -16.14 -15.30
C MET A 24 -12.99 -14.95 -16.10
N GLU A 25 -13.81 -15.21 -17.12
CA GLU A 25 -14.41 -14.15 -17.96
C GLU A 25 -15.53 -13.40 -17.23
N ASN A 26 -16.15 -14.03 -16.23
CA ASN A 26 -17.25 -13.45 -15.44
C ASN A 26 -16.78 -12.79 -14.13
N THR A 27 -15.48 -12.72 -13.84
CA THR A 27 -14.95 -11.92 -12.74
C THR A 27 -15.04 -10.45 -13.14
N LYS A 28 -15.85 -9.66 -12.40
CA LYS A 28 -15.95 -8.20 -12.59
C LYS A 28 -14.55 -7.61 -12.64
N LYS A 29 -14.14 -7.11 -13.80
CA LYS A 29 -12.84 -6.48 -14.01
C LYS A 29 -12.69 -5.25 -13.10
N ILE A 30 -11.47 -5.00 -12.66
CA ILE A 30 -11.14 -3.87 -11.78
C ILE A 30 -10.99 -2.63 -12.64
N ASP A 31 -11.68 -1.56 -12.29
CA ASP A 31 -11.49 -0.24 -12.90
C ASP A 31 -10.18 0.39 -12.40
N TRP A 32 -9.58 1.25 -13.20
CA TRP A 32 -8.29 1.89 -12.89
C TRP A 32 -8.32 2.71 -11.58
N TYR A 33 -9.42 3.38 -11.26
CA TYR A 33 -9.56 4.11 -10.00
C TYR A 33 -9.71 3.16 -8.80
N THR A 34 -10.43 2.05 -8.95
CA THR A 34 -10.50 1.01 -7.92
C THR A 34 -9.12 0.43 -7.65
N LEU A 35 -8.34 0.19 -8.71
CA LEU A 35 -6.96 -0.26 -8.60
C LEU A 35 -6.10 0.75 -7.81
N ALA A 36 -6.25 2.04 -8.08
CA ALA A 36 -5.53 3.10 -7.39
C ALA A 36 -5.85 3.11 -5.89
N PHE A 37 -7.12 2.99 -5.48
CA PHE A 37 -7.50 2.91 -4.06
C PHE A 37 -7.02 1.61 -3.40
N MET A 38 -7.06 0.48 -4.10
CA MET A 38 -6.47 -0.77 -3.61
C MET A 38 -4.96 -0.61 -3.39
N ALA A 39 -4.25 -0.02 -4.35
CA ALA A 39 -2.82 0.26 -4.24
C ALA A 39 -2.53 1.27 -3.12
N PHE A 40 -3.35 2.31 -2.98
CA PHE A 40 -3.23 3.30 -1.91
C PHE A 40 -3.30 2.67 -0.53
N SER A 41 -4.20 1.70 -0.32
CA SER A 41 -4.28 0.96 0.96
C SER A 41 -3.04 0.12 1.28
N THR A 42 -2.24 -0.23 0.28
CA THR A 42 -1.01 -1.02 0.47
C THR A 42 0.24 -0.16 0.60
N VAL A 43 0.24 1.03 0.02
CA VAL A 43 1.38 1.96 -0.02
C VAL A 43 1.29 2.97 1.11
N TRP A 44 0.13 3.64 1.24
CA TRP A 44 0.00 4.75 2.15
C TRP A 44 -0.42 4.34 3.55
N GLY A 45 0.20 4.96 4.55
CA GLY A 45 -0.22 4.90 5.94
C GLY A 45 -0.21 6.31 6.52
N PHE A 46 -1.30 6.74 7.16
CA PHE A 46 -1.40 8.07 7.77
C PHE A 46 -0.24 8.36 8.74
N GLY A 47 0.21 7.35 9.50
CA GLY A 47 1.37 7.46 10.39
C GLY A 47 2.68 7.84 9.69
N ASN A 48 2.76 7.74 8.35
CA ASN A 48 3.95 8.14 7.60
C ASN A 48 4.19 9.66 7.68
N VAL A 49 3.13 10.47 7.78
CA VAL A 49 3.26 11.92 7.98
C VAL A 49 3.89 12.22 9.33
N LEU A 50 3.37 11.61 10.40
CA LEU A 50 3.88 11.79 11.76
C LEU A 50 5.34 11.33 11.88
N ASN A 51 5.63 10.12 11.41
CA ASN A 51 6.99 9.58 11.46
C ASN A 51 7.96 10.47 10.66
N GLY A 52 7.58 10.88 9.45
CA GLY A 52 8.38 11.80 8.65
C GLY A 52 8.67 13.11 9.41
N PHE A 53 7.64 13.70 10.01
CA PHE A 53 7.76 14.94 10.76
C PHE A 53 8.73 14.82 11.95
N VAL A 54 8.67 13.73 12.69
CA VAL A 54 9.55 13.46 13.83
C VAL A 54 11.00 13.22 13.42
N TYR A 55 11.23 12.40 12.36
CA TYR A 55 12.58 12.03 11.94
C TYR A 55 13.32 13.12 11.15
N PHE A 56 12.61 14.12 10.61
CA PHE A 56 13.19 15.18 9.80
C PHE A 56 13.04 16.58 10.42
N ASN A 57 12.96 16.67 11.74
CA ASN A 57 12.86 17.92 12.47
C ASN A 57 11.71 18.83 12.00
N GLY A 58 10.52 18.26 11.91
CA GLY A 58 9.33 19.02 11.58
C GLY A 58 9.18 19.28 10.07
N VAL A 59 9.00 20.52 9.67
CA VAL A 59 8.69 20.91 8.29
C VAL A 59 9.79 20.61 7.27
N GLN A 60 11.01 20.32 7.69
CA GLN A 60 12.10 19.88 6.80
C GLN A 60 11.77 18.58 6.05
N VAL A 61 10.84 17.78 6.56
CA VAL A 61 10.34 16.59 5.85
C VAL A 61 9.72 16.93 4.49
N ILE A 62 9.20 18.14 4.30
CA ILE A 62 8.58 18.56 3.02
C ILE A 62 9.60 18.50 1.90
N PHE A 63 10.81 19.03 2.12
CA PHE A 63 11.91 18.92 1.16
C PHE A 63 12.26 17.46 0.89
N SER A 64 12.35 16.66 1.95
CA SER A 64 12.68 15.24 1.85
C SER A 64 11.61 14.47 1.07
N TRP A 65 10.32 14.77 1.24
CA TRP A 65 9.24 14.22 0.43
C TRP A 65 9.38 14.57 -1.05
N VAL A 66 9.60 15.86 -1.37
CA VAL A 66 9.78 16.30 -2.76
C VAL A 66 10.95 15.57 -3.41
N LEU A 67 12.09 15.47 -2.71
CA LEU A 67 13.27 14.76 -3.18
C LEU A 67 12.97 13.27 -3.42
N MET A 68 12.31 12.60 -2.46
CA MET A 68 11.97 11.19 -2.56
C MET A 68 10.94 10.89 -3.66
N PHE A 69 9.98 11.79 -3.88
CA PHE A 69 9.04 11.63 -4.98
C PHE A 69 9.72 11.79 -6.33
N ALA A 70 10.59 12.78 -6.48
CA ALA A 70 11.31 13.01 -7.73
C ALA A 70 12.29 11.89 -8.09
N LEU A 71 13.07 11.43 -7.11
CA LEU A 71 14.17 10.49 -7.36
C LEU A 71 13.77 9.01 -7.24
N TYR A 72 12.75 8.69 -6.46
CA TYR A 72 12.38 7.31 -6.17
C TYR A 72 10.94 6.97 -6.54
N PHE A 73 9.95 7.57 -5.88
CA PHE A 73 8.58 7.06 -5.94
C PHE A 73 7.91 7.22 -7.31
N VAL A 74 8.04 8.39 -7.94
CA VAL A 74 7.44 8.63 -9.27
C VAL A 74 8.08 7.72 -10.33
N PRO A 75 9.42 7.67 -10.47
CA PRO A 75 10.06 6.72 -11.38
C PRO A 75 9.68 5.27 -11.11
N TYR A 76 9.62 4.88 -9.85
CA TYR A 76 9.23 3.54 -9.44
C TYR A 76 7.78 3.20 -9.81
N ALA A 77 6.82 4.09 -9.52
CA ALA A 77 5.42 3.90 -9.87
C ALA A 77 5.19 3.82 -11.39
N LEU A 78 5.92 4.64 -12.16
CA LEU A 78 5.89 4.60 -13.62
C LEU A 78 6.47 3.28 -14.15
N MET A 79 7.61 2.83 -13.62
CA MET A 79 8.21 1.54 -13.97
C MET A 79 7.25 0.37 -13.68
N VAL A 80 6.61 0.35 -12.51
CA VAL A 80 5.60 -0.66 -12.17
C VAL A 80 4.41 -0.59 -13.11
N GLY A 81 3.97 0.62 -13.48
CA GLY A 81 2.90 0.85 -14.46
C GLY A 81 3.25 0.29 -15.84
N GLU A 82 4.48 0.51 -16.30
CA GLU A 82 4.98 0.01 -17.58
C GLU A 82 5.10 -1.52 -17.59
N LEU A 83 5.74 -2.11 -16.58
CA LEU A 83 5.85 -3.56 -16.44
C LEU A 83 4.47 -4.23 -16.38
N GLY A 84 3.51 -3.65 -15.65
CA GLY A 84 2.14 -4.15 -15.62
C GLY A 84 1.43 -4.08 -16.96
N SER A 85 1.68 -3.05 -17.76
CA SER A 85 1.12 -2.93 -19.10
C SER A 85 1.77 -3.88 -20.12
N ALA A 86 3.09 -4.12 -20.00
CA ALA A 86 3.84 -5.03 -20.84
C ALA A 86 3.46 -6.50 -20.57
N PHE A 87 3.44 -6.88 -19.28
CA PHE A 87 3.15 -8.26 -18.86
C PHE A 87 1.69 -8.45 -18.42
N LYS A 88 0.75 -7.92 -19.18
CA LYS A 88 -0.70 -7.88 -18.87
C LYS A 88 -1.38 -9.24 -18.68
N GLN A 89 -0.79 -10.32 -19.17
CA GLN A 89 -1.29 -11.69 -19.00
C GLN A 89 -0.79 -12.34 -17.71
N SER A 90 0.22 -11.75 -17.07
CA SER A 90 0.86 -12.30 -15.89
C SER A 90 0.01 -12.05 -14.64
N GLY A 91 -0.23 -13.10 -13.86
CA GLY A 91 -0.92 -13.02 -12.57
C GLY A 91 -0.03 -13.33 -11.36
N GLY A 92 1.26 -13.57 -11.58
CA GLY A 92 2.21 -13.93 -10.52
C GLY A 92 2.95 -12.75 -9.88
N GLY A 93 2.61 -11.53 -10.28
CA GLY A 93 3.25 -10.33 -9.74
C GLY A 93 4.70 -10.15 -10.19
N VAL A 94 5.53 -9.56 -9.32
CA VAL A 94 6.94 -9.25 -9.62
C VAL A 94 7.73 -10.49 -10.02
N SER A 95 7.47 -11.65 -9.39
CA SER A 95 8.16 -12.90 -9.73
C SER A 95 7.93 -13.31 -11.18
N SER A 96 6.71 -13.11 -11.69
CA SER A 96 6.40 -13.41 -13.10
C SER A 96 7.11 -12.45 -14.04
N TRP A 97 7.22 -11.18 -13.70
CA TRP A 97 7.96 -10.21 -14.52
C TRP A 97 9.45 -10.58 -14.61
N ILE A 98 10.04 -10.99 -13.50
CA ILE A 98 11.44 -11.47 -13.46
C ILE A 98 11.58 -12.77 -14.24
N HIS A 99 10.59 -13.66 -14.19
CA HIS A 99 10.61 -14.91 -14.96
C HIS A 99 10.69 -14.64 -16.47
N GLU A 100 9.85 -13.71 -16.96
CA GLU A 100 9.78 -13.37 -18.39
C GLU A 100 11.02 -12.58 -18.88
N THR A 101 11.69 -11.85 -17.98
CA THR A 101 12.82 -10.98 -18.36
C THR A 101 14.18 -11.60 -18.12
N ILE A 102 14.39 -12.22 -16.97
CA ILE A 102 15.72 -12.69 -16.52
C ILE A 102 15.78 -14.23 -16.48
N GLY A 103 14.62 -14.88 -16.20
CA GLY A 103 14.51 -16.32 -16.20
C GLY A 103 14.06 -16.93 -14.87
N PRO A 104 13.79 -18.26 -14.87
CA PRO A 104 13.11 -18.95 -13.77
C PRO A 104 13.90 -18.98 -12.46
N LYS A 105 15.24 -19.09 -12.52
CA LYS A 105 16.08 -19.12 -11.31
C LYS A 105 16.01 -17.81 -10.54
N CYS A 106 16.17 -16.68 -11.20
CA CYS A 106 16.08 -15.36 -10.59
C CYS A 106 14.65 -15.08 -10.08
N ALA A 107 13.62 -15.52 -10.80
CA ALA A 107 12.24 -15.41 -10.39
C ALA A 107 11.95 -16.17 -9.10
N TYR A 108 12.49 -17.36 -8.94
CA TYR A 108 12.37 -18.15 -7.71
C TYR A 108 12.98 -17.42 -6.51
N TYR A 109 14.24 -16.96 -6.63
CA TYR A 109 14.90 -16.24 -5.55
C TYR A 109 14.18 -14.92 -5.22
N ALA A 110 13.73 -14.17 -6.23
CA ALA A 110 12.99 -12.95 -6.03
C ALA A 110 11.66 -13.21 -5.31
N GLY A 111 10.92 -14.22 -5.70
CA GLY A 111 9.66 -14.60 -5.05
C GLY A 111 9.87 -15.03 -3.60
N TRP A 112 10.92 -15.82 -3.34
CA TRP A 112 11.24 -16.28 -1.99
C TRP A 112 11.69 -15.14 -1.07
N THR A 113 12.61 -14.29 -1.53
CA THR A 113 13.09 -13.14 -0.75
C THR A 113 11.97 -12.13 -0.50
N TYR A 114 11.12 -11.89 -1.50
CA TYR A 114 9.95 -11.03 -1.36
C TYR A 114 8.99 -11.55 -0.28
N TRP A 115 8.69 -12.84 -0.29
CA TRP A 115 7.88 -13.48 0.73
C TRP A 115 8.55 -13.39 2.12
N ALA A 116 9.82 -13.75 2.23
CA ALA A 116 10.54 -13.75 3.50
C ALA A 116 10.57 -12.36 4.16
N CYS A 117 10.85 -11.30 3.38
CA CYS A 117 10.83 -9.93 3.88
C CYS A 117 9.42 -9.48 4.35
N HIS A 118 8.36 -10.01 3.75
CA HIS A 118 7.00 -9.61 4.10
C HIS A 118 6.42 -10.35 5.33
N VAL A 119 7.00 -11.46 5.76
CA VAL A 119 6.50 -12.21 6.94
C VAL A 119 6.52 -11.33 8.19
N THR A 120 7.65 -10.69 8.50
CA THR A 120 7.80 -9.80 9.66
C THR A 120 6.92 -8.55 9.53
N TYR A 121 6.82 -7.99 8.33
CA TYR A 121 5.97 -6.85 8.04
C TYR A 121 4.48 -7.15 8.29
N ILE A 122 3.98 -8.29 7.81
CA ILE A 122 2.58 -8.70 7.99
C ILE A 122 2.29 -8.97 9.47
N ALA A 123 3.21 -9.63 10.18
CA ALA A 123 3.07 -9.87 11.62
C ALA A 123 2.90 -8.57 12.42
N SER A 124 3.68 -7.53 12.09
CA SER A 124 3.58 -6.23 12.76
C SER A 124 2.26 -5.49 12.49
N LYS A 125 1.59 -5.76 11.37
CA LYS A 125 0.32 -5.09 11.01
C LYS A 125 -0.85 -5.50 11.89
N GLY A 126 -0.90 -6.76 12.33
CA GLY A 126 -1.93 -7.24 13.25
C GLY A 126 -1.89 -6.53 14.59
N SER A 127 -0.71 -6.44 15.21
CA SER A 127 -0.53 -5.74 16.48
C SER A 127 -0.77 -4.23 16.35
N GLY A 128 -0.31 -3.61 15.26
CA GLY A 128 -0.58 -2.20 14.99
C GLY A 128 -2.07 -1.89 14.83
N GLY A 129 -2.84 -2.78 14.20
CA GLY A 129 -4.30 -2.66 14.09
C GLY A 129 -4.99 -2.76 15.44
N LEU A 130 -4.57 -3.70 16.31
CA LEU A 130 -5.10 -3.82 17.65
C LEU A 130 -4.76 -2.61 18.54
N LYS A 131 -3.56 -2.05 18.39
CA LYS A 131 -3.17 -0.82 19.09
C LYS A 131 -4.05 0.35 18.67
N ALA A 132 -4.30 0.52 17.38
CA ALA A 132 -5.19 1.55 16.87
C ALA A 132 -6.64 1.36 17.34
N LEU A 133 -7.13 0.13 17.41
CA LEU A 133 -8.45 -0.20 17.94
C LEU A 133 -8.54 0.13 19.45
N SER A 134 -7.50 -0.19 20.22
CA SER A 134 -7.42 0.16 21.63
C SER A 134 -7.48 1.69 21.85
N TRP A 135 -6.76 2.46 21.04
CA TRP A 135 -6.85 3.91 21.05
C TRP A 135 -8.27 4.42 20.79
N MET A 136 -8.93 3.84 19.81
CA MET A 136 -10.31 4.24 19.44
C MET A 136 -11.30 3.95 20.57
N VAL A 137 -11.17 2.80 21.24
CA VAL A 137 -12.12 2.36 22.28
C VAL A 137 -11.85 3.04 23.62
N PHE A 138 -10.59 3.08 24.05
CA PHE A 138 -10.22 3.56 25.41
C PHE A 138 -9.76 5.01 25.42
N GLN A 139 -9.62 5.67 24.26
CA GLN A 139 -9.14 7.05 24.14
C GLN A 139 -7.78 7.28 24.86
N ASN A 140 -7.00 6.21 25.04
CA ASN A 140 -5.73 6.22 25.75
C ASN A 140 -4.74 5.24 25.11
N GLY A 141 -3.53 5.73 24.80
CA GLY A 141 -2.49 4.96 24.14
C GLY A 141 -1.80 3.94 25.04
N SER A 142 -1.74 4.21 26.35
CA SER A 142 -1.06 3.33 27.30
C SER A 142 -1.88 2.08 27.64
N THR A 143 -3.20 2.10 27.44
CA THR A 143 -4.08 0.95 27.77
C THR A 143 -3.68 -0.31 27.00
N TYR A 144 -3.24 -0.17 25.74
CA TYR A 144 -2.78 -1.32 24.95
C TYR A 144 -1.60 -2.06 25.63
N ASP A 145 -0.69 -1.31 26.22
CA ASP A 145 0.53 -1.86 26.82
C ASP A 145 0.26 -2.53 28.19
N THR A 146 -0.94 -2.34 28.77
CA THR A 146 -1.36 -3.00 30.02
C THR A 146 -1.94 -4.41 29.81
N PHE A 147 -2.29 -4.78 28.57
CA PHE A 147 -2.83 -6.10 28.31
C PHE A 147 -1.77 -7.19 28.40
N PRO A 148 -2.13 -8.41 28.90
CA PRO A 148 -1.21 -9.52 28.91
C PRO A 148 -0.68 -9.84 27.50
N THR A 149 0.62 -10.02 27.36
CA THR A 149 1.29 -10.30 26.07
C THR A 149 0.64 -11.46 25.33
N ILE A 150 0.29 -12.53 26.04
CA ILE A 150 -0.37 -13.71 25.43
C ILE A 150 -1.74 -13.34 24.81
N ALA A 151 -2.53 -12.51 25.50
CA ALA A 151 -3.83 -12.08 25.01
C ALA A 151 -3.68 -11.24 23.72
N VAL A 152 -2.70 -10.34 23.67
CA VAL A 152 -2.38 -9.54 22.47
C VAL A 152 -1.92 -10.43 21.31
N GLN A 153 -1.07 -11.42 21.58
CA GLN A 153 -0.61 -12.36 20.56
C GLN A 153 -1.76 -13.21 19.99
N MET A 154 -2.62 -13.74 20.85
CA MET A 154 -3.79 -14.52 20.43
C MET A 154 -4.78 -13.67 19.61
N ALA A 155 -5.04 -12.43 20.04
CA ALA A 155 -5.87 -11.50 19.30
C ALA A 155 -5.24 -11.14 17.93
N THR A 156 -3.92 -10.91 17.87
CA THR A 156 -3.19 -10.68 16.64
C THR A 156 -3.30 -11.86 15.68
N LEU A 157 -3.15 -13.08 16.19
CA LEU A 157 -3.30 -14.32 15.41
C LEU A 157 -4.74 -14.47 14.89
N ALA A 158 -5.75 -14.19 15.72
CA ALA A 158 -7.15 -14.26 15.31
C ALA A 158 -7.45 -13.26 14.18
N VAL A 159 -6.97 -12.02 14.28
CA VAL A 159 -7.09 -11.01 13.22
C VAL A 159 -6.40 -11.47 11.94
N PHE A 160 -5.19 -12.02 12.04
CA PHE A 160 -4.46 -12.55 10.90
C PHE A 160 -5.22 -13.68 10.20
N LEU A 161 -5.71 -14.67 10.95
CA LEU A 161 -6.48 -15.79 10.42
C LEU A 161 -7.79 -15.34 9.77
N PHE A 162 -8.47 -14.34 10.36
CA PHE A 162 -9.66 -13.73 9.76
C PHE A 162 -9.35 -13.13 8.38
N PHE A 163 -8.27 -12.36 8.23
CA PHE A 163 -7.91 -11.78 6.93
C PHE A 163 -7.41 -12.84 5.94
N CYS A 164 -6.74 -13.89 6.39
CA CYS A 164 -6.42 -15.04 5.55
C CYS A 164 -7.69 -15.73 5.02
N TRP A 165 -8.68 -15.90 5.90
CA TRP A 165 -9.98 -16.45 5.50
C TRP A 165 -10.70 -15.55 4.48
N VAL A 166 -10.72 -14.23 4.69
CA VAL A 166 -11.28 -13.29 3.71
C VAL A 166 -10.54 -13.37 2.37
N ALA A 167 -9.20 -13.43 2.38
CA ALA A 167 -8.39 -13.55 1.18
C ALA A 167 -8.66 -14.88 0.43
N SER A 168 -8.89 -15.99 1.14
CA SER A 168 -9.21 -17.28 0.54
C SER A 168 -10.56 -17.31 -0.18
N ARG A 169 -11.47 -16.37 0.13
CA ARG A 169 -12.78 -16.24 -0.54
C ARG A 169 -12.70 -15.61 -1.94
N GLY A 170 -11.50 -15.22 -2.37
CA GLY A 170 -11.22 -14.76 -3.73
C GLY A 170 -11.18 -13.24 -3.89
N LEU A 171 -11.12 -12.81 -5.15
CA LEU A 171 -10.86 -11.40 -5.50
C LEU A 171 -11.96 -10.43 -5.06
N ASN A 172 -13.24 -10.83 -5.12
CA ASN A 172 -14.34 -9.90 -4.89
C ASN A 172 -14.40 -9.35 -3.46
N PRO A 173 -14.37 -10.18 -2.38
CA PRO A 173 -14.32 -9.66 -1.03
C PRO A 173 -13.02 -8.89 -0.75
N LEU A 174 -11.88 -9.38 -1.25
CA LEU A 174 -10.60 -8.71 -1.10
C LEU A 174 -10.59 -7.32 -1.75
N LYS A 175 -11.10 -7.21 -2.99
CA LYS A 175 -11.24 -5.94 -3.70
C LYS A 175 -12.12 -4.95 -2.93
N LYS A 176 -13.28 -5.40 -2.43
CA LYS A 176 -14.19 -4.55 -1.64
C LYS A 176 -13.48 -4.04 -0.38
N LEU A 177 -12.87 -4.93 0.38
CA LEU A 177 -12.17 -4.58 1.62
C LEU A 177 -11.02 -3.60 1.37
N ALA A 178 -10.15 -3.91 0.39
CA ALA A 178 -9.03 -3.05 0.04
C ALA A 178 -9.47 -1.67 -0.50
N THR A 179 -10.57 -1.62 -1.27
CA THR A 179 -11.11 -0.34 -1.76
C THR A 179 -11.69 0.48 -0.62
N ILE A 180 -12.46 -0.13 0.29
CA ILE A 180 -13.00 0.56 1.48
C ILE A 180 -11.85 1.08 2.34
N ALA A 181 -10.85 0.24 2.63
CA ALA A 181 -9.69 0.65 3.42
C ALA A 181 -8.94 1.81 2.75
N GLY A 182 -8.63 1.71 1.46
CA GLY A 182 -7.94 2.77 0.72
C GLY A 182 -8.74 4.07 0.64
N SER A 183 -10.05 3.98 0.41
CA SER A 183 -10.92 5.15 0.40
C SER A 183 -11.00 5.81 1.78
N SER A 184 -11.16 5.03 2.85
CA SER A 184 -11.19 5.54 4.23
C SER A 184 -9.87 6.22 4.61
N MET A 185 -8.73 5.62 4.27
CA MET A 185 -7.42 6.21 4.52
C MET A 185 -7.23 7.52 3.74
N PHE A 186 -7.71 7.59 2.51
CA PHE A 186 -7.66 8.81 1.70
C PHE A 186 -8.54 9.90 2.29
N VAL A 187 -9.79 9.59 2.65
CA VAL A 187 -10.71 10.53 3.30
C VAL A 187 -10.13 11.03 4.62
N MET A 188 -9.60 10.14 5.45
CA MET A 188 -8.93 10.52 6.71
C MET A 188 -7.76 11.48 6.47
N SER A 189 -6.94 11.22 5.46
CA SER A 189 -5.81 12.10 5.11
C SER A 189 -6.29 13.48 4.62
N ILE A 190 -7.37 13.53 3.83
CA ILE A 190 -7.95 14.81 3.40
C ILE A 190 -8.58 15.55 4.57
N LEU A 191 -9.32 14.87 5.45
CA LEU A 191 -9.89 15.49 6.65
C LEU A 191 -8.79 16.08 7.53
N PHE A 192 -7.68 15.37 7.72
CA PHE A 192 -6.54 15.89 8.46
C PHE A 192 -5.96 17.16 7.81
N ILE A 193 -5.80 17.17 6.48
CA ILE A 193 -5.35 18.37 5.76
C ILE A 193 -6.33 19.53 5.95
N LEU A 194 -7.64 19.25 5.91
CA LEU A 194 -8.66 20.27 6.13
C LEU A 194 -8.71 20.79 7.57
N MET A 195 -8.33 19.98 8.55
CA MET A 195 -8.26 20.41 9.96
C MET A 195 -7.25 21.54 10.17
N MET A 196 -6.23 21.71 9.31
CA MET A 196 -5.31 22.85 9.43
C MET A 196 -6.06 24.19 9.36
N PHE A 197 -7.14 24.28 8.61
CA PHE A 197 -7.95 25.51 8.54
C PHE A 197 -8.76 25.78 9.82
N ALA A 198 -8.99 24.74 10.61
CA ALA A 198 -9.61 24.87 11.93
C ALA A 198 -8.60 25.15 13.05
N ALA A 199 -7.30 24.96 12.78
CA ALA A 199 -6.23 25.13 13.78
C ALA A 199 -6.27 26.51 14.47
N PRO A 200 -6.46 27.68 13.79
CA PRO A 200 -6.51 28.98 14.46
C PRO A 200 -7.66 29.12 15.46
N VAL A 201 -8.74 28.33 15.28
CA VAL A 201 -9.92 28.37 16.16
C VAL A 201 -9.76 27.42 17.34
N ILE A 202 -9.09 26.28 17.10
CA ILE A 202 -8.94 25.21 18.11
C ILE A 202 -7.70 25.48 19.00
N ASN A 203 -6.68 26.15 18.48
CA ASN A 203 -5.46 26.41 19.23
C ASN A 203 -5.75 27.40 20.37
N PRO A 204 -5.48 27.03 21.64
CA PRO A 204 -5.71 27.87 22.80
C PRO A 204 -5.00 29.23 22.76
N ASN A 205 -3.87 29.31 22.06
CA ASN A 205 -3.07 30.53 21.91
C ASN A 205 -3.51 31.42 20.74
N GLY A 206 -4.50 30.97 19.96
CA GLY A 206 -4.96 31.62 18.73
C GLY A 206 -3.92 31.61 17.61
N GLY A 207 -4.34 31.32 16.38
CA GLY A 207 -3.48 31.33 15.22
C GLY A 207 -2.80 29.98 14.90
N PHE A 208 -1.96 30.01 13.88
CA PHE A 208 -1.15 28.86 13.48
C PHE A 208 0.13 28.76 14.29
N VAL A 209 0.62 27.54 14.48
CA VAL A 209 1.97 27.33 15.02
C VAL A 209 2.99 27.92 14.04
N SER A 210 3.95 28.69 14.54
CA SER A 210 4.99 29.29 13.74
C SER A 210 6.07 28.28 13.40
N ALA A 211 5.89 27.54 12.29
CA ALA A 211 6.96 26.78 11.69
C ALA A 211 7.70 27.63 10.66
N ASP A 212 9.00 27.42 10.53
CA ASP A 212 9.81 28.18 9.57
C ASP A 212 9.70 27.55 8.17
N TYR A 213 8.83 28.09 7.34
CA TYR A 213 8.66 27.70 5.93
C TYR A 213 9.60 28.46 4.97
N SER A 214 10.59 29.19 5.49
CA SER A 214 11.62 29.77 4.64
C SER A 214 12.44 28.68 3.92
N VAL A 215 13.08 29.06 2.82
CA VAL A 215 13.95 28.11 2.08
C VAL A 215 15.04 27.54 3.00
N LYS A 216 15.56 28.35 3.93
CA LYS A 216 16.55 27.90 4.92
C LYS A 216 15.96 26.94 5.96
N GLY A 217 14.72 27.18 6.38
CA GLY A 217 14.00 26.31 7.33
C GLY A 217 13.56 24.98 6.74
N LEU A 218 13.30 24.92 5.43
CA LEU A 218 12.88 23.72 4.73
C LEU A 218 14.05 22.80 4.30
N ILE A 219 15.25 23.38 4.06
CA ILE A 219 16.40 22.58 3.62
C ILE A 219 17.05 21.91 4.84
N PRO A 220 17.10 20.55 4.87
CA PRO A 220 17.74 19.83 5.95
C PRO A 220 19.26 19.92 5.87
N GLN A 221 19.92 19.64 6.99
CA GLN A 221 21.37 19.46 6.99
C GLN A 221 21.72 18.09 6.39
N PHE A 222 22.44 18.07 5.29
CA PHE A 222 22.86 16.84 4.61
C PHE A 222 24.01 16.15 5.36
N ASN A 223 23.68 15.37 6.35
CA ASN A 223 24.60 14.55 7.12
C ASN A 223 24.25 13.07 7.02
N VAL A 224 25.07 12.18 7.59
CA VAL A 224 24.86 10.73 7.55
C VAL A 224 23.49 10.35 8.16
N ASN A 225 23.08 11.02 9.24
CA ASN A 225 21.79 10.75 9.89
C ASN A 225 20.62 11.10 8.96
N TYR A 226 20.72 12.18 8.21
CA TYR A 226 19.71 12.55 7.22
C TYR A 226 19.55 11.46 6.15
N PHE A 227 20.66 10.99 5.56
CA PHE A 227 20.62 9.94 4.54
C PHE A 227 20.11 8.61 5.10
N THR A 228 20.46 8.26 6.33
CA THR A 228 19.90 7.09 7.01
C THR A 228 18.39 7.23 7.22
N SER A 229 17.92 8.41 7.62
CA SER A 229 16.49 8.69 7.81
C SER A 229 15.69 8.64 6.51
N LEU A 230 16.29 8.92 5.35
CA LEU A 230 15.62 8.77 4.04
C LEU A 230 15.08 7.35 3.82
N SER A 231 15.70 6.33 4.40
CA SER A 231 15.22 4.95 4.32
C SER A 231 13.80 4.79 4.86
N ILE A 232 13.39 5.60 5.83
CA ILE A 232 12.04 5.63 6.41
C ILE A 232 11.04 6.10 5.35
N LEU A 233 11.39 7.13 4.57
CA LEU A 233 10.54 7.64 3.50
C LEU A 233 10.46 6.65 2.32
N VAL A 234 11.57 6.01 1.96
CA VAL A 234 11.59 4.92 0.97
C VAL A 234 10.63 3.82 1.38
N PHE A 235 10.71 3.38 2.64
CA PHE A 235 9.81 2.36 3.19
C PHE A 235 8.35 2.82 3.22
N ALA A 236 8.12 4.10 3.52
CA ALA A 236 6.78 4.70 3.62
C ALA A 236 6.01 4.69 2.30
N VAL A 237 6.70 4.81 1.16
CA VAL A 237 6.09 4.86 -0.18
C VAL A 237 6.36 3.60 -1.01
N GLY A 238 7.10 2.63 -0.50
CA GLY A 238 7.32 1.35 -1.15
C GLY A 238 6.06 0.49 -1.16
N GLY A 239 5.91 -0.37 -2.19
CA GLY A 239 4.84 -1.37 -2.22
C GLY A 239 3.78 -1.19 -3.29
N CYS A 240 3.94 -0.27 -4.25
CA CYS A 240 3.01 -0.17 -5.38
C CYS A 240 3.03 -1.43 -6.27
N GLU A 241 4.12 -2.20 -6.27
CA GLU A 241 4.26 -3.49 -6.93
C GLU A 241 3.36 -4.58 -6.33
N LYS A 242 2.91 -4.44 -5.09
CA LYS A 242 2.03 -5.40 -4.41
C LYS A 242 0.70 -5.60 -5.13
N ILE A 243 0.30 -4.64 -5.95
CA ILE A 243 -0.91 -4.73 -6.77
C ILE A 243 -0.69 -5.52 -8.07
N SER A 244 0.56 -5.81 -8.43
CA SER A 244 0.92 -6.49 -9.69
C SER A 244 0.22 -7.83 -9.94
N PRO A 245 -0.12 -8.69 -8.95
CA PRO A 245 -0.87 -9.92 -9.19
C PRO A 245 -2.27 -9.69 -9.77
N TYR A 246 -2.78 -8.45 -9.71
CA TYR A 246 -4.11 -8.11 -10.22
C TYR A 246 -4.09 -7.49 -11.62
N VAL A 247 -2.93 -7.36 -12.27
CA VAL A 247 -2.80 -6.77 -13.61
C VAL A 247 -3.80 -7.38 -14.59
N ASN A 248 -3.87 -8.71 -14.67
CA ASN A 248 -4.76 -9.44 -15.57
C ASN A 248 -6.27 -9.32 -15.22
N LYS A 249 -6.60 -8.74 -14.06
CA LYS A 249 -7.98 -8.48 -13.62
C LYS A 249 -8.44 -7.05 -13.89
N VAL A 250 -7.55 -6.18 -14.35
CA VAL A 250 -7.86 -4.78 -14.67
C VAL A 250 -8.57 -4.71 -16.02
N LYS A 251 -9.56 -3.81 -16.13
CA LYS A 251 -10.15 -3.46 -17.43
C LYS A 251 -9.08 -2.74 -18.26
N ASP A 252 -8.82 -3.24 -19.48
CA ASP A 252 -7.78 -2.73 -20.35
C ASP A 252 -6.44 -2.52 -19.59
N PRO A 253 -5.71 -3.62 -19.25
CA PRO A 253 -4.50 -3.52 -18.44
C PRO A 253 -3.45 -2.60 -19.03
N SER A 254 -3.37 -2.51 -20.36
CA SER A 254 -2.39 -1.68 -21.07
C SER A 254 -2.53 -0.18 -20.79
N LYS A 255 -3.76 0.29 -20.56
CA LYS A 255 -4.05 1.70 -20.24
C LYS A 255 -4.48 1.90 -18.79
N GLY A 256 -5.29 0.98 -18.26
CA GLY A 256 -5.87 1.08 -16.93
C GLY A 256 -4.85 0.93 -15.82
N PHE A 257 -3.86 0.04 -15.99
CA PHE A 257 -2.85 -0.18 -14.96
C PHE A 257 -1.92 1.04 -14.80
N PRO A 258 -1.30 1.60 -15.86
CA PRO A 258 -0.51 2.82 -15.74
C PRO A 258 -1.30 4.01 -15.20
N LYS A 259 -2.55 4.21 -15.64
CA LYS A 259 -3.41 5.27 -15.09
C LYS A 259 -3.65 5.11 -13.58
N GLY A 260 -3.86 3.87 -13.13
CA GLY A 260 -3.98 3.57 -11.70
C GLY A 260 -2.73 3.91 -10.91
N MET A 261 -1.54 3.63 -11.46
CA MET A 261 -0.26 3.97 -10.82
C MET A 261 0.00 5.47 -10.77
N ILE A 262 -0.33 6.21 -11.84
CA ILE A 262 -0.22 7.68 -11.85
C ILE A 262 -1.16 8.30 -10.81
N MET A 263 -2.42 7.84 -10.76
CA MET A 263 -3.37 8.31 -9.74
C MET A 263 -2.86 8.01 -8.33
N LEU A 264 -2.34 6.80 -8.09
CA LEU A 264 -1.71 6.44 -6.82
C LEU A 264 -0.59 7.42 -6.45
N ALA A 265 0.31 7.70 -7.38
CA ALA A 265 1.43 8.61 -7.15
C ALA A 265 0.94 10.01 -6.75
N VAL A 266 -0.05 10.55 -7.45
CA VAL A 266 -0.65 11.85 -7.12
C VAL A 266 -1.30 11.84 -5.74
N MET A 267 -2.09 10.81 -5.41
CA MET A 267 -2.75 10.68 -4.11
C MET A 267 -1.74 10.65 -2.96
N VAL A 268 -0.66 9.87 -3.11
CA VAL A 268 0.39 9.74 -2.08
C VAL A 268 1.16 11.06 -1.92
N MET A 269 1.52 11.73 -3.03
CA MET A 269 2.21 13.02 -3.00
C MET A 269 1.37 14.10 -2.29
N VAL A 270 0.10 14.21 -2.64
CA VAL A 270 -0.83 15.16 -2.01
C VAL A 270 -0.93 14.90 -0.52
N CYS A 271 -1.17 13.64 -0.11
CA CYS A 271 -1.30 13.28 1.30
C CYS A 271 -0.01 13.51 2.09
N ALA A 272 1.16 13.24 1.51
CA ALA A 272 2.44 13.41 2.19
C ALA A 272 2.83 14.88 2.36
N ILE A 273 2.79 15.66 1.28
CA ILE A 273 3.24 17.04 1.30
C ILE A 273 2.25 17.92 2.06
N LEU A 274 0.96 17.89 1.68
CA LEU A 274 -0.04 18.72 2.37
C LEU A 274 -0.30 18.24 3.80
N GLY A 275 -0.20 16.93 4.06
CA GLY A 275 -0.28 16.40 5.42
C GLY A 275 0.87 16.90 6.30
N SER A 276 2.10 16.99 5.76
CA SER A 276 3.24 17.54 6.50
C SER A 276 3.11 19.04 6.72
N ILE A 277 2.56 19.80 5.77
CA ILE A 277 2.24 21.23 5.95
C ILE A 277 1.19 21.38 7.05
N ALA A 278 0.10 20.60 6.98
CA ALA A 278 -0.96 20.64 7.97
C ALA A 278 -0.43 20.34 9.39
N MET A 279 0.43 19.34 9.52
CA MET A 279 1.08 19.00 10.80
C MET A 279 1.94 20.14 11.35
N GLY A 280 2.63 20.88 10.47
CA GLY A 280 3.47 22.01 10.89
C GLY A 280 2.70 23.28 11.22
N MET A 281 1.42 23.36 10.87
CA MET A 281 0.54 24.50 11.13
C MET A 281 -0.35 24.34 12.36
N MET A 282 -0.50 23.10 12.85
CA MET A 282 -1.27 22.75 14.05
C MET A 282 -0.43 22.79 15.31
#